data_d24bde4b7df95ed0172af173b56e6adb
#
_entry.id   d24bde4b7df95ed0172af173b56e6adb
#
_cell.length_a   1.000
_cell.length_b   1.000
_cell.length_c   1.000
_cell.angle_alpha   90.00
_cell.angle_beta   90.00
_cell.angle_gamma   90.00
#
_symmetry.space_group_name_H-M   'P 1'
#
loop_
_entity.id
_entity.type
_entity.pdbx_description
1 polymer ?
#
loop_
_entity_poly.entity_id
_entity_poly.type
_entity_poly.pdbx_seq_one_letter_code
_entity_poly.pdbx_strand_id
1 'polypeptide(L)'
;MPDHVFLSVSDIQRSIAFYTQALAPLGITDRIDFDGRDGLPGHPDLKGFGCKGRFILWLRLGVADTRAAHVGFVAKSRDEVDAAYAAAIAAGATDNGKPSARLYYDPRYYAASVFDRDGYSLEFVFKSWQHV
;
A
#
# COMPACT_ATOMS: atom_id res chain seq x y z
N MET A 1 -3.17 8.00 -15.43
CA MET A 1 -3.37 7.03 -14.33
C MET A 1 -2.09 6.24 -14.15
N PRO A 2 -1.51 6.23 -12.95
CA PRO A 2 -0.33 5.40 -12.69
C PRO A 2 -0.64 3.92 -12.86
N ASP A 3 0.31 3.18 -13.39
CA ASP A 3 0.21 1.73 -13.52
C ASP A 3 0.73 1.04 -12.25
N HIS A 4 1.89 1.47 -11.77
CA HIS A 4 2.51 0.89 -10.59
C HIS A 4 3.45 1.89 -9.92
N VAL A 5 3.82 1.59 -8.67
CA VAL A 5 4.82 2.34 -7.92
C VAL A 5 5.86 1.38 -7.34
N PHE A 6 7.08 1.88 -7.16
CA PHE A 6 8.17 1.19 -6.46
C PHE A 6 8.41 1.85 -5.12
N LEU A 7 8.64 1.02 -4.08
CA LEU A 7 9.12 1.49 -2.79
C LEU A 7 10.41 0.74 -2.42
N SER A 8 11.42 1.49 -2.01
CA SER A 8 12.61 0.92 -1.37
C SER A 8 12.31 0.70 0.10
N VAL A 9 12.56 -0.52 0.59
CA VAL A 9 12.28 -0.91 1.97
C VAL A 9 13.55 -1.44 2.62
N SER A 10 13.69 -1.20 3.93
CA SER A 10 14.93 -1.54 4.64
C SER A 10 15.00 -2.99 5.08
N ASP A 11 13.85 -3.67 5.18
CA ASP A 11 13.73 -5.08 5.56
C ASP A 11 12.67 -5.73 4.68
N ILE A 12 13.11 -6.44 3.65
CA ILE A 12 12.20 -6.96 2.61
C ILE A 12 11.20 -7.98 3.17
N GLN A 13 11.63 -8.88 4.06
CA GLN A 13 10.73 -9.90 4.60
C GLN A 13 9.68 -9.29 5.52
N ARG A 14 10.07 -8.33 6.33
CA ARG A 14 9.15 -7.59 7.19
C ARG A 14 8.11 -6.83 6.36
N SER A 15 8.56 -6.17 5.30
CA SER A 15 7.65 -5.42 4.42
C SER A 15 6.72 -6.33 3.63
N ILE A 16 7.18 -7.49 3.15
CA ILE A 16 6.32 -8.48 2.50
C ILE A 16 5.20 -8.91 3.47
N ALA A 17 5.54 -9.25 4.71
CA ALA A 17 4.56 -9.66 5.70
C ALA A 17 3.56 -8.54 6.01
N PHE A 18 4.04 -7.32 6.15
CA PHE A 18 3.20 -6.16 6.42
C PHE A 18 2.19 -5.93 5.29
N TYR A 19 2.66 -5.78 4.05
CA TYR A 19 1.77 -5.47 2.92
C TYR A 19 0.83 -6.63 2.59
N THR A 20 1.26 -7.88 2.80
CA THR A 20 0.37 -9.03 2.65
C THR A 20 -0.86 -8.91 3.55
N GLN A 21 -0.67 -8.50 4.81
CA GLN A 21 -1.77 -8.35 5.75
C GLN A 21 -2.58 -7.07 5.51
N ALA A 22 -1.91 -5.96 5.30
CA ALA A 22 -2.57 -4.65 5.18
C ALA A 22 -3.40 -4.53 3.91
N LEU A 23 -2.97 -5.13 2.80
CA LEU A 23 -3.63 -4.99 1.50
C LEU A 23 -4.70 -6.06 1.25
N ALA A 24 -4.71 -7.14 2.01
CA ALA A 24 -5.68 -8.23 1.83
C ALA A 24 -7.14 -7.75 1.91
N PRO A 25 -7.54 -6.91 2.87
CA PRO A 25 -8.92 -6.41 2.94
C PRO A 25 -9.35 -5.60 1.71
N LEU A 26 -8.41 -5.07 0.95
CA LEU A 26 -8.69 -4.32 -0.29
C LEU A 26 -8.78 -5.24 -1.52
N GLY A 27 -8.62 -6.55 -1.34
CA GLY A 27 -8.61 -7.50 -2.46
C GLY A 27 -7.28 -7.55 -3.21
N ILE A 28 -6.25 -6.91 -2.70
CA ILE A 28 -4.89 -6.94 -3.28
C ILE A 28 -4.17 -8.13 -2.65
N THR A 29 -4.37 -9.32 -3.22
CA THR A 29 -3.93 -10.58 -2.64
C THR A 29 -2.95 -11.37 -3.51
N ASP A 30 -2.71 -10.93 -4.72
CA ASP A 30 -1.76 -11.58 -5.61
C ASP A 30 -0.35 -11.14 -5.29
N ARG A 31 0.59 -12.07 -5.38
CA ARG A 31 2.00 -11.85 -5.15
C ARG A 31 2.80 -12.41 -6.31
N ILE A 32 3.87 -11.69 -6.69
CA ILE A 32 4.82 -12.17 -7.69
C ILE A 32 6.22 -11.69 -7.31
N ASP A 33 7.22 -12.52 -7.62
CA ASP A 33 8.61 -12.17 -7.46
C ASP A 33 9.26 -12.02 -8.83
N PHE A 34 10.06 -10.97 -9.01
CA PHE A 34 10.90 -10.79 -10.17
C PHE A 34 12.36 -10.91 -9.73
N ASP A 35 13.09 -11.86 -10.32
CA ASP A 35 14.52 -12.01 -10.08
C ASP A 35 15.28 -10.98 -10.92
N GLY A 36 16.11 -10.16 -10.27
CA GLY A 36 16.86 -9.11 -10.94
C GLY A 36 17.82 -9.64 -12.02
N ARG A 37 18.22 -10.92 -11.93
CA ARG A 37 19.05 -11.57 -12.95
C ARG A 37 18.34 -11.71 -14.30
N ASP A 38 17.02 -11.70 -14.31
CA ASP A 38 16.21 -11.78 -15.53
C ASP A 38 16.03 -10.42 -16.20
N GLY A 39 16.49 -9.35 -15.58
CA GLY A 39 16.44 -8.00 -16.13
C GLY A 39 17.78 -7.52 -16.66
N LEU A 40 17.89 -6.21 -16.85
CA LEU A 40 19.14 -5.57 -17.26
C LEU A 40 20.21 -5.68 -16.16
N PRO A 41 21.51 -5.58 -16.51
CA PRO A 41 22.55 -5.58 -15.49
C PRO A 41 22.30 -4.54 -14.39
N GLY A 42 22.41 -4.96 -13.13
CA GLY A 42 22.12 -4.11 -11.97
C GLY A 42 20.66 -3.99 -11.61
N HIS A 43 19.77 -4.70 -12.29
CA HIS A 43 18.33 -4.69 -11.95
C HIS A 43 18.12 -5.35 -10.59
N PRO A 44 17.35 -4.71 -9.68
CA PRO A 44 17.05 -5.28 -8.37
C PRO A 44 16.07 -6.43 -8.45
N ASP A 45 16.05 -7.26 -7.40
CA ASP A 45 14.94 -8.16 -7.16
C ASP A 45 13.71 -7.35 -6.75
N LEU A 46 12.53 -7.72 -7.25
CA LEU A 46 11.29 -7.02 -6.96
C LEU A 46 10.26 -7.98 -6.37
N LYS A 47 9.47 -7.45 -5.43
CA LYS A 47 8.35 -8.16 -4.80
C LYS A 47 7.07 -7.41 -5.13
N GLY A 48 6.22 -8.02 -5.97
CA GLY A 48 5.01 -7.39 -6.46
C GLY A 48 3.76 -7.77 -5.68
N PHE A 49 2.84 -6.81 -5.58
CA PHE A 49 1.52 -6.98 -4.97
C PHE A 49 0.47 -6.49 -5.96
N GLY A 50 -0.59 -7.26 -6.11
CA GLY A 50 -1.63 -6.88 -7.07
C GLY A 50 -2.90 -7.68 -6.93
N CYS A 51 -3.72 -7.56 -7.97
CA CYS A 51 -5.02 -8.18 -8.06
C CYS A 51 -5.33 -8.47 -9.52
N LYS A 52 -5.86 -9.68 -9.77
CA LYS A 52 -6.31 -10.10 -11.12
C LYS A 52 -5.22 -9.95 -12.19
N GLY A 53 -3.97 -10.30 -11.83
CA GLY A 53 -2.84 -10.24 -12.75
C GLY A 53 -2.25 -8.86 -12.95
N ARG A 54 -2.80 -7.84 -12.30
CA ARG A 54 -2.27 -6.47 -12.35
C ARG A 54 -1.52 -6.16 -11.06
N PHE A 55 -0.21 -5.96 -11.17
CA PHE A 55 0.66 -5.68 -10.03
C PHE A 55 0.93 -4.19 -9.93
N ILE A 56 0.52 -3.59 -8.82
CA ILE A 56 0.50 -2.13 -8.65
C ILE A 56 1.56 -1.62 -7.68
N LEU A 57 2.04 -2.46 -6.77
CA LEU A 57 3.07 -2.10 -5.79
C LEU A 57 4.23 -3.07 -5.90
N TRP A 58 5.44 -2.52 -6.04
CA TRP A 58 6.65 -3.30 -6.10
C TRP A 58 7.60 -2.85 -5.00
N LEU A 59 8.09 -3.80 -4.21
CA LEU A 59 9.07 -3.55 -3.17
C LEU A 59 10.45 -3.98 -3.65
N ARG A 60 11.46 -3.20 -3.31
CA ARG A 60 12.86 -3.59 -3.45
C ARG A 60 13.60 -3.30 -2.16
N LEU A 61 14.60 -4.12 -1.85
CA LEU A 61 15.48 -3.87 -0.71
C LEU A 61 16.35 -2.64 -1.01
N GLY A 62 16.40 -1.71 -0.07
CA GLY A 62 17.20 -0.50 -0.22
C GLY A 62 17.02 0.45 0.94
N VAL A 63 17.58 1.65 0.79
CA VAL A 63 17.41 2.71 1.78
C VAL A 63 16.04 3.34 1.59
N ALA A 64 15.23 3.30 2.65
CA ALA A 64 13.92 3.95 2.62
C ALA A 64 14.08 5.47 2.71
N ASP A 65 13.36 6.19 1.85
CA ASP A 65 13.22 7.64 1.96
C ASP A 65 11.73 7.95 2.19
N THR A 66 11.36 8.04 3.45
CA THR A 66 9.96 8.15 3.88
C THR A 66 9.31 9.48 3.52
N ARG A 67 10.10 10.47 3.13
CA ARG A 67 9.59 11.75 2.64
C ARG A 67 9.32 11.75 1.15
N ALA A 68 9.79 10.72 0.45
CA ALA A 68 9.73 10.67 -1.01
C ALA A 68 8.39 10.15 -1.54
N ALA A 69 7.58 9.50 -0.71
CA ALA A 69 6.36 8.86 -1.20
C ALA A 69 5.21 8.93 -0.18
N HIS A 70 4.04 9.12 -0.72
CA HIS A 70 2.75 8.88 -0.07
C HIS A 70 1.92 8.06 -1.05
N VAL A 71 1.41 6.91 -0.61
CA VAL A 71 0.71 5.99 -1.52
C VAL A 71 -0.72 5.82 -1.04
N GLY A 72 -1.66 6.17 -1.91
CA GLY A 72 -3.08 5.95 -1.67
C GLY A 72 -3.57 4.68 -2.36
N PHE A 73 -4.25 3.82 -1.61
CA PHE A 73 -4.86 2.61 -2.12
C PHE A 73 -6.38 2.78 -2.16
N VAL A 74 -6.99 2.39 -3.27
CA VAL A 74 -8.44 2.45 -3.42
C VAL A 74 -9.10 1.37 -2.58
N ALA A 75 -10.10 1.78 -1.80
CA ALA A 75 -11.05 0.89 -1.16
C ALA A 75 -12.41 1.00 -1.86
N LYS A 76 -13.18 -0.08 -1.88
CA LYS A 76 -14.48 -0.12 -2.57
C LYS A 76 -15.64 0.28 -1.66
N SER A 77 -15.37 0.45 -0.36
CA SER A 77 -16.38 0.79 0.65
C SER A 77 -15.70 1.36 1.89
N ARG A 78 -16.49 1.98 2.77
CA ARG A 78 -16.00 2.40 4.08
C ARG A 78 -15.55 1.21 4.92
N ASP A 79 -16.25 0.08 4.83
CA ASP A 79 -15.88 -1.14 5.56
C ASP A 79 -14.51 -1.64 5.14
N GLU A 80 -14.15 -1.56 3.85
CA GLU A 80 -12.81 -1.92 3.39
C GLU A 80 -11.73 -0.98 3.94
N VAL A 81 -12.01 0.31 4.02
CA VAL A 81 -11.10 1.26 4.66
C VAL A 81 -10.85 0.89 6.11
N ASP A 82 -11.92 0.63 6.86
CA ASP A 82 -11.83 0.26 8.27
C ASP A 82 -11.05 -1.04 8.45
N ALA A 83 -11.32 -2.04 7.61
CA ALA A 83 -10.67 -3.35 7.66
C ALA A 83 -9.17 -3.25 7.29
N ALA A 84 -8.82 -2.48 6.27
CA ALA A 84 -7.43 -2.28 5.87
C ALA A 84 -6.65 -1.53 6.95
N TYR A 85 -7.25 -0.52 7.56
CA TYR A 85 -6.62 0.20 8.69
C TYR A 85 -6.36 -0.75 9.85
N ALA A 86 -7.36 -1.53 10.27
CA ALA A 86 -7.20 -2.48 11.38
C ALA A 86 -6.13 -3.53 11.08
N ALA A 87 -6.10 -4.07 9.86
CA ALA A 87 -5.10 -5.04 9.44
C ALA A 87 -3.69 -4.44 9.43
N ALA A 88 -3.54 -3.21 8.96
CA ALA A 88 -2.26 -2.51 8.95
C ALA A 88 -1.74 -2.27 10.36
N ILE A 89 -2.58 -1.80 11.27
CA ILE A 89 -2.19 -1.60 12.69
C ILE A 89 -1.78 -2.93 13.32
N ALA A 90 -2.55 -4.00 13.09
CA ALA A 90 -2.21 -5.34 13.59
C ALA A 90 -0.88 -5.85 13.03
N ALA A 91 -0.53 -5.45 11.80
CA ALA A 91 0.72 -5.82 11.13
C ALA A 91 1.90 -4.92 11.51
N GLY A 92 1.71 -3.94 12.39
CA GLY A 92 2.78 -3.11 12.93
C GLY A 92 2.85 -1.69 12.40
N ALA A 93 1.84 -1.23 11.66
CA ALA A 93 1.78 0.17 11.23
C ALA A 93 1.55 1.11 12.42
N THR A 94 1.94 2.35 12.25
CA THR A 94 1.65 3.44 13.18
C THR A 94 0.46 4.24 12.65
N ASP A 95 -0.47 4.59 13.53
CA ASP A 95 -1.61 5.44 13.17
C ASP A 95 -1.13 6.81 12.68
N ASN A 96 -1.73 7.26 11.57
CA ASN A 96 -1.54 8.61 11.03
C ASN A 96 -2.89 9.24 10.65
N GLY A 97 -3.98 8.72 11.16
CA GLY A 97 -5.34 9.22 10.92
C GLY A 97 -6.34 8.08 10.85
N LYS A 98 -7.09 7.90 11.92
CA LYS A 98 -8.11 6.85 12.02
C LYS A 98 -9.17 7.00 10.93
N PRO A 99 -9.88 5.92 10.56
CA PRO A 99 -10.94 5.98 9.56
C PRO A 99 -11.97 7.05 9.91
N SER A 100 -12.20 7.95 8.96
CA SER A 100 -13.23 8.99 9.09
C SER A 100 -13.48 9.67 7.74
N ALA A 101 -14.60 10.37 7.64
CA ALA A 101 -14.85 11.27 6.52
C ALA A 101 -13.87 12.45 6.58
N ARG A 102 -13.21 12.75 5.47
CA ARG A 102 -12.27 13.88 5.34
C ARG A 102 -13.04 15.09 4.82
N LEU A 103 -13.82 15.73 5.69
CA LEU A 103 -14.76 16.80 5.32
C LEU A 103 -14.07 17.98 4.62
N TYR A 104 -12.80 18.25 4.94
CA TYR A 104 -12.03 19.31 4.31
C TYR A 104 -11.68 19.02 2.85
N TYR A 105 -11.75 17.75 2.40
CA TYR A 105 -11.66 17.41 0.98
C TYR A 105 -13.06 17.36 0.35
N ASP A 106 -13.93 16.51 0.89
CA ASP A 106 -15.30 16.32 0.41
C ASP A 106 -16.03 15.44 1.45
N PRO A 107 -17.33 15.69 1.73
CA PRO A 107 -18.09 14.84 2.67
C PRO A 107 -18.15 13.36 2.29
N ARG A 108 -17.92 13.04 1.01
CA ARG A 108 -17.93 11.66 0.49
C ARG A 108 -16.53 11.00 0.50
N TYR A 109 -15.51 11.76 0.88
CA TYR A 109 -14.13 11.26 0.99
C TYR A 109 -13.95 10.60 2.36
N TYR A 110 -13.85 9.28 2.36
CA TYR A 110 -13.65 8.50 3.59
C TYR A 110 -12.30 7.79 3.52
N ALA A 111 -11.45 7.99 4.51
CA ALA A 111 -10.09 7.47 4.46
C ALA A 111 -9.52 7.20 5.84
N ALA A 112 -8.47 6.37 5.85
CA ALA A 112 -7.59 6.17 6.98
C ALA A 112 -6.16 6.28 6.51
N SER A 113 -5.26 6.72 7.38
CA SER A 113 -3.85 6.86 7.08
C SER A 113 -3.00 6.18 8.14
N VAL A 114 -1.93 5.56 7.71
CA VAL A 114 -0.94 4.92 8.58
C VAL A 114 0.47 5.20 8.08
N PHE A 115 1.45 4.98 8.94
CA PHE A 115 2.84 4.81 8.52
C PHE A 115 3.18 3.33 8.48
N ASP A 116 3.82 2.87 7.40
CA ASP A 116 4.27 1.49 7.31
C ASP A 116 5.48 1.22 8.22
N ARG A 117 6.07 0.01 8.14
CA ARG A 117 7.17 -0.39 9.02
C ARG A 117 8.47 0.39 8.77
N ASP A 118 8.61 1.05 7.62
CA ASP A 118 9.73 1.96 7.32
C ASP A 118 9.37 3.43 7.60
N GLY A 119 8.09 3.75 7.76
CA GLY A 119 7.61 5.11 7.99
C GLY A 119 7.01 5.78 6.74
N TYR A 120 6.79 5.04 5.65
CA TYR A 120 6.07 5.59 4.50
C TYR A 120 4.63 5.89 4.86
N SER A 121 4.15 7.04 4.39
CA SER A 121 2.75 7.43 4.55
C SER A 121 1.88 6.66 3.56
N LEU A 122 0.91 5.93 4.09
CA LEU A 122 -0.07 5.18 3.31
C LEU A 122 -1.47 5.70 3.63
N GLU A 123 -2.35 5.64 2.64
CA GLU A 123 -3.74 6.00 2.80
C GLU A 123 -4.62 4.92 2.18
N PHE A 124 -5.69 4.54 2.87
CA PHE A 124 -6.75 3.69 2.32
C PHE A 124 -7.95 4.59 2.10
N VAL A 125 -8.44 4.72 0.87
CA VAL A 125 -9.40 5.76 0.54
C VAL A 125 -10.58 5.22 -0.27
N PHE A 126 -11.78 5.58 0.18
CA PHE A 126 -13.02 5.38 -0.55
C PHE A 126 -13.63 6.73 -0.90
N LYS A 127 -13.76 6.97 -2.20
CA LYS A 127 -14.43 8.15 -2.74
C LYS A 127 -15.64 7.67 -3.54
N SER A 128 -16.83 7.80 -2.98
CA SER A 128 -18.03 7.19 -3.55
C SER A 128 -18.37 7.65 -4.97
N TRP A 129 -17.85 8.80 -5.39
CA TRP A 129 -18.08 9.32 -6.76
C TRP A 129 -17.00 8.88 -7.75
N GLN A 130 -15.88 8.26 -7.30
CA GLN A 130 -14.77 7.87 -8.16
C GLN A 130 -14.51 6.37 -8.18
N HIS A 131 -14.94 5.67 -7.13
CA HIS A 131 -14.57 4.26 -6.93
C HIS A 131 -15.78 3.33 -7.00
N VAL A 132 -16.73 3.70 -7.80
CA VAL A 132 -17.93 2.89 -7.99
C VAL A 132 -17.79 1.88 -9.12
#